data_e023e58480516c91dbf1d23cd4ffabb4
#
_entry.id   e023e58480516c91dbf1d23cd4ffabb4
#
_cell.length_a   1.000
_cell.length_b   1.000
_cell.length_c   1.000
_cell.angle_alpha   90.00
_cell.angle_beta   90.00
_cell.angle_gamma   90.00
#
_symmetry.space_group_name_H-M   'P 1'
#
loop_
_entity.id
_entity.type
_entity.pdbx_description
1 polymer ?
#
loop_
_entity_poly.entity_id
_entity_poly.type
_entity_poly.pdbx_seq_one_letter_code
_entity_poly.pdbx_strand_id
1 'polypeptide(L)'
;MRYKPMLAYPVSDKPINYDDKVFMQPKLDGVRCLIQYDKKTGVTAYSRTGKQWKNIEHITSSLEKWFKSNQTTVLDGELYNHDLRDDFETIISLVRRQTPDDIDMLESREMVQFHCYDIIHPDNSPFEDRNRFVKYCVEQSSPYVHTVNTMLCTSDEDAKEIHAINLECGFEGSILRTNDVYHQKRTHSLRKFKDFKDAEALIVDWVEGVGKRKGTIGKFMAQDEDGNLFGMPVMDKFKYLQDNFKVMQGYVGKMATFTYFERTKANSYRHPLFKCIRDYE
;
A
#
# COMPACT_ATOMS: atom_id res chain seq x y z
N MET A 1 6.35 -11.10 -15.49
CA MET A 1 4.94 -10.68 -15.24
C MET A 1 4.39 -9.96 -16.46
N ARG A 2 3.24 -10.38 -16.96
CA ARG A 2 2.59 -9.79 -18.15
C ARG A 2 1.75 -8.54 -17.80
N TYR A 3 1.22 -8.49 -16.60
CA TYR A 3 0.27 -7.45 -16.15
C TYR A 3 0.89 -6.54 -15.09
N LYS A 4 0.48 -5.29 -15.07
CA LYS A 4 0.89 -4.30 -14.07
C LYS A 4 -0.30 -3.97 -13.16
N PRO A 5 -0.09 -3.84 -11.84
CA PRO A 5 -1.17 -3.44 -10.95
C PRO A 5 -1.59 -1.98 -11.15
N MET A 6 -2.86 -1.69 -10.89
CA MET A 6 -3.34 -0.33 -10.72
C MET A 6 -2.72 0.29 -9.47
N LEU A 7 -2.26 1.54 -9.55
CA LEU A 7 -1.60 2.24 -8.45
C LEU A 7 -2.39 3.50 -8.06
N ALA A 8 -2.49 3.73 -6.75
CA ALA A 8 -3.26 4.82 -6.17
C ALA A 8 -2.50 6.15 -6.13
N TYR A 9 -3.22 7.26 -6.38
CA TYR A 9 -2.84 8.60 -5.93
C TYR A 9 -3.34 8.86 -4.49
N PRO A 10 -2.81 9.86 -3.77
CA PRO A 10 -3.43 10.35 -2.54
C PRO A 10 -4.85 10.90 -2.83
N VAL A 11 -5.77 10.79 -1.89
CA VAL A 11 -7.12 11.34 -2.01
C VAL A 11 -7.10 12.87 -2.15
N SER A 12 -6.13 13.52 -1.50
CA SER A 12 -5.93 14.98 -1.54
C SER A 12 -5.44 15.54 -2.87
N ASP A 13 -5.01 14.67 -3.79
CA ASP A 13 -4.38 15.10 -5.06
C ASP A 13 -5.39 15.72 -6.04
N LYS A 14 -6.66 15.32 -5.96
CA LYS A 14 -7.74 15.82 -6.82
C LYS A 14 -9.10 15.65 -6.14
N PRO A 15 -10.05 16.59 -6.26
CA PRO A 15 -11.42 16.43 -5.78
C PRO A 15 -12.07 15.13 -6.28
N ILE A 16 -12.96 14.56 -5.48
CA ILE A 16 -13.74 13.40 -5.85
C ILE A 16 -15.04 13.87 -6.50
N ASN A 17 -15.41 13.26 -7.62
CA ASN A 17 -16.72 13.44 -8.21
C ASN A 17 -17.63 12.29 -7.75
N TYR A 18 -18.66 12.59 -6.97
CA TYR A 18 -19.63 11.61 -6.46
C TYR A 18 -20.85 11.46 -7.37
N ASP A 19 -20.97 12.23 -8.46
CA ASP A 19 -22.01 12.02 -9.48
C ASP A 19 -21.82 10.66 -10.20
N ASP A 20 -20.55 10.20 -10.26
CA ASP A 20 -20.22 8.84 -10.63
C ASP A 20 -20.24 7.93 -9.39
N LYS A 21 -20.47 6.62 -9.60
CA LYS A 21 -20.37 5.65 -8.49
C LYS A 21 -18.95 5.61 -7.94
N VAL A 22 -18.83 5.81 -6.65
CA VAL A 22 -17.58 5.75 -5.91
C VAL A 22 -17.69 4.64 -4.85
N PHE A 23 -16.64 3.86 -4.71
CA PHE A 23 -16.57 2.74 -3.77
C PHE A 23 -15.39 2.92 -2.83
N MET A 24 -15.56 2.47 -1.60
CA MET A 24 -14.49 2.42 -0.62
C MET A 24 -14.24 1.00 -0.13
N GLN A 25 -12.96 0.68 0.05
CA GLN A 25 -12.45 -0.56 0.59
C GLN A 25 -11.49 -0.25 1.73
N PRO A 26 -11.35 -1.11 2.77
CA PRO A 26 -10.28 -0.98 3.72
C PRO A 26 -8.93 -1.08 3.02
N LYS A 27 -7.97 -0.29 3.45
CA LYS A 27 -6.59 -0.37 3.00
C LYS A 27 -5.84 -1.38 3.86
N LEU A 28 -5.53 -2.53 3.26
CA LEU A 28 -4.79 -3.58 3.90
C LEU A 28 -3.29 -3.22 3.96
N ASP A 29 -2.66 -3.44 5.10
CA ASP A 29 -1.22 -3.30 5.27
C ASP A 29 -0.55 -4.67 5.06
N GLY A 30 -0.44 -5.05 3.82
CA GLY A 30 0.08 -6.34 3.38
C GLY A 30 1.09 -6.23 2.24
N VAL A 31 1.19 -7.29 1.47
CA VAL A 31 2.10 -7.38 0.34
C VAL A 31 1.32 -7.61 -0.95
N ARG A 32 1.37 -6.64 -1.88
CA ARG A 32 0.66 -6.74 -3.17
C ARG A 32 0.96 -8.03 -3.90
N CYS A 33 -0.10 -8.71 -4.34
CA CYS A 33 -0.01 -9.95 -5.08
C CYS A 33 -0.95 -9.95 -6.28
N LEU A 34 -0.40 -10.27 -7.46
CA LEU A 34 -1.14 -10.55 -8.68
C LEU A 34 -1.06 -12.05 -8.95
N ILE A 35 -2.19 -12.74 -9.02
CA ILE A 35 -2.25 -14.17 -9.30
C ILE A 35 -2.83 -14.36 -10.71
N GLN A 36 -2.13 -15.12 -11.54
CA GLN A 36 -2.48 -15.38 -12.93
C GLN A 36 -2.24 -16.85 -13.31
N TYR A 37 -2.85 -17.28 -14.40
CA TYR A 37 -2.58 -18.57 -15.00
C TYR A 37 -1.64 -18.42 -16.19
N ASP A 38 -0.67 -19.32 -16.28
CA ASP A 38 0.18 -19.50 -17.46
C ASP A 38 0.14 -20.96 -17.91
N LYS A 39 0.01 -21.18 -19.23
CA LYS A 39 -0.11 -22.54 -19.80
C LYS A 39 1.10 -23.43 -19.54
N LYS A 40 2.29 -22.86 -19.30
CA LYS A 40 3.53 -23.59 -19.08
C LYS A 40 3.82 -23.84 -17.60
N THR A 41 3.48 -22.87 -16.74
CA THR A 41 3.86 -22.88 -15.33
C THR A 41 2.67 -23.04 -14.39
N GLY A 42 1.44 -23.11 -14.91
CA GLY A 42 0.22 -23.18 -14.07
C GLY A 42 -0.10 -21.84 -13.38
N VAL A 43 -0.69 -21.91 -12.20
CA VAL A 43 -1.04 -20.74 -11.41
C VAL A 43 0.21 -20.15 -10.78
N THR A 44 0.45 -18.89 -11.01
CA THR A 44 1.65 -18.16 -10.55
C THR A 44 1.26 -16.83 -9.91
N ALA A 45 2.02 -16.42 -8.92
CA ALA A 45 1.80 -15.21 -8.15
C ALA A 45 3.00 -14.26 -8.21
N TYR A 46 2.74 -12.96 -8.34
CA TYR A 46 3.77 -11.95 -8.55
C TYR A 46 3.58 -10.72 -7.65
N SER A 47 4.69 -10.15 -7.23
CA SER A 47 4.73 -8.86 -6.55
C SER A 47 4.39 -7.71 -7.50
N ARG A 48 4.19 -6.52 -6.95
CA ARG A 48 4.00 -5.27 -7.69
C ARG A 48 5.10 -5.00 -8.73
N THR A 49 6.32 -5.44 -8.47
CA THR A 49 7.49 -5.24 -9.34
C THR A 49 7.78 -6.43 -10.26
N GLY A 50 6.95 -7.48 -10.21
CA GLY A 50 7.07 -8.66 -11.05
C GLY A 50 7.97 -9.78 -10.51
N LYS A 51 8.41 -9.69 -9.25
CA LYS A 51 9.09 -10.79 -8.57
C LYS A 51 8.07 -11.85 -8.19
N GLN A 52 8.36 -13.12 -8.51
CA GLN A 52 7.47 -14.23 -8.17
C GLN A 52 7.49 -14.50 -6.66
N TRP A 53 6.29 -14.70 -6.10
CA TRP A 53 6.11 -15.23 -4.76
C TRP A 53 6.15 -16.75 -4.81
N LYS A 54 6.97 -17.38 -3.96
CA LYS A 54 7.14 -18.84 -3.93
C LYS A 54 6.58 -19.48 -2.67
N ASN A 55 6.65 -18.80 -1.55
CA ASN A 55 6.17 -19.34 -0.26
C ASN A 55 4.68 -19.07 -0.03
N ILE A 56 3.85 -19.30 -1.05
CA ILE A 56 2.37 -19.21 -0.98
C ILE A 56 1.72 -20.30 -1.83
N GLU A 57 2.33 -21.49 -1.89
CA GLU A 57 1.85 -22.61 -2.71
C GLU A 57 0.45 -23.07 -2.30
N HIS A 58 0.11 -23.02 -1.01
CA HIS A 58 -1.23 -23.31 -0.51
C HIS A 58 -2.32 -22.45 -1.17
N ILE A 59 -2.02 -21.19 -1.49
CA ILE A 59 -2.95 -20.29 -2.19
C ILE A 59 -2.98 -20.64 -3.68
N THR A 60 -1.82 -20.72 -4.34
CA THR A 60 -1.77 -20.94 -5.80
C THR A 60 -2.33 -22.28 -6.20
N SER A 61 -1.98 -23.37 -5.48
CA SER A 61 -2.51 -24.72 -5.74
C SER A 61 -4.01 -24.81 -5.51
N SER A 62 -4.54 -24.13 -4.48
CA SER A 62 -5.99 -24.12 -4.21
C SER A 62 -6.81 -23.43 -5.31
N LEU A 63 -6.21 -22.52 -6.06
CA LEU A 63 -6.82 -21.79 -7.17
C LEU A 63 -6.74 -22.49 -8.53
N GLU A 64 -6.00 -23.59 -8.65
CA GLU A 64 -5.83 -24.28 -9.94
C GLU A 64 -7.15 -24.69 -10.61
N LYS A 65 -8.08 -25.22 -9.82
CA LYS A 65 -9.42 -25.60 -10.33
C LYS A 65 -10.18 -24.38 -10.86
N TRP A 66 -10.13 -23.29 -10.14
CA TRP A 66 -10.80 -22.04 -10.52
C TRP A 66 -10.21 -21.47 -11.83
N PHE A 67 -8.89 -21.44 -11.95
CA PHE A 67 -8.22 -20.95 -13.14
C PHE A 67 -8.41 -21.81 -14.39
N LYS A 68 -8.80 -23.08 -14.27
CA LYS A 68 -9.15 -23.90 -15.46
C LYS A 68 -10.28 -23.27 -16.29
N SER A 69 -11.23 -22.60 -15.62
CA SER A 69 -12.35 -21.92 -16.27
C SER A 69 -12.12 -20.41 -16.45
N ASN A 70 -11.07 -19.83 -15.84
CA ASN A 70 -10.83 -18.39 -15.77
C ASN A 70 -9.39 -18.02 -16.20
N GLN A 71 -8.83 -18.69 -17.22
CA GLN A 71 -7.41 -18.58 -17.59
C GLN A 71 -6.95 -17.18 -18.02
N THR A 72 -7.87 -16.32 -18.45
CA THR A 72 -7.57 -14.95 -18.90
C THR A 72 -7.72 -13.90 -17.81
N THR A 73 -8.25 -14.28 -16.66
CA THR A 73 -8.42 -13.38 -15.51
C THR A 73 -7.14 -13.33 -14.68
N VAL A 74 -6.81 -12.14 -14.17
CA VAL A 74 -5.75 -11.96 -13.17
C VAL A 74 -6.40 -11.47 -11.89
N LEU A 75 -6.16 -12.15 -10.78
CA LEU A 75 -6.60 -11.70 -9.46
C LEU A 75 -5.61 -10.66 -8.94
N ASP A 76 -6.13 -9.55 -8.44
CA ASP A 76 -5.37 -8.46 -7.87
C ASP A 76 -5.75 -8.29 -6.40
N GLY A 77 -4.81 -8.48 -5.51
CA GLY A 77 -5.06 -8.52 -4.07
C GLY A 77 -3.82 -8.26 -3.23
N GLU A 78 -3.98 -8.53 -1.95
CA GLU A 78 -2.95 -8.38 -0.93
C GLU A 78 -2.72 -9.73 -0.23
N LEU A 79 -1.48 -10.10 -0.01
CA LEU A 79 -1.11 -11.13 0.95
C LEU A 79 -1.17 -10.50 2.32
N TYR A 80 -2.10 -10.95 3.15
CA TYR A 80 -2.49 -10.30 4.38
C TYR A 80 -3.11 -11.29 5.35
N ASN A 81 -3.13 -10.96 6.62
CA ASN A 81 -3.93 -11.60 7.65
C ASN A 81 -4.30 -10.55 8.69
N HIS A 82 -5.58 -10.36 8.95
CA HIS A 82 -6.06 -9.31 9.85
C HIS A 82 -5.65 -9.56 11.31
N ASP A 83 -5.51 -10.79 11.71
CA ASP A 83 -5.04 -11.16 13.05
C ASP A 83 -3.56 -10.80 13.27
N LEU A 84 -2.81 -10.59 12.18
CA LEU A 84 -1.42 -10.16 12.16
C LEU A 84 -1.26 -8.68 11.71
N ARG A 85 -2.32 -7.87 11.80
CA ARG A 85 -2.30 -6.46 11.33
C ARG A 85 -1.22 -5.62 12.01
N ASP A 86 -0.91 -5.93 13.28
CA ASP A 86 0.14 -5.26 14.06
C ASP A 86 1.52 -5.93 13.88
N ASP A 87 1.62 -6.95 13.02
CA ASP A 87 2.82 -7.73 12.75
C ASP A 87 3.08 -7.96 11.24
N PHE A 88 3.01 -6.88 10.49
CA PHE A 88 3.26 -6.88 9.05
C PHE A 88 4.62 -7.49 8.66
N GLU A 89 5.64 -7.35 9.52
CA GLU A 89 6.97 -7.89 9.26
C GLU A 89 6.99 -9.42 9.18
N THR A 90 6.14 -10.11 9.94
CA THR A 90 5.98 -11.57 9.86
C THR A 90 5.47 -11.98 8.49
N ILE A 91 4.42 -11.34 7.97
CA ILE A 91 3.90 -11.64 6.61
C ILE A 91 4.97 -11.39 5.55
N ILE A 92 5.66 -10.22 5.62
CA ILE A 92 6.75 -9.91 4.68
C ILE A 92 7.85 -10.97 4.74
N SER A 93 8.28 -11.37 5.93
CA SER A 93 9.32 -12.36 6.12
C SER A 93 8.97 -13.69 5.44
N LEU A 94 7.75 -14.18 5.67
CA LEU A 94 7.25 -15.43 5.09
C LEU A 94 7.19 -15.36 3.56
N VAL A 95 6.51 -14.36 2.99
CA VAL A 95 6.25 -14.31 1.55
C VAL A 95 7.49 -14.00 0.71
N ARG A 96 8.52 -13.36 1.29
CA ARG A 96 9.78 -13.03 0.58
C ARG A 96 10.73 -14.21 0.42
N ARG A 97 10.54 -15.33 1.10
CA ARG A 97 11.40 -16.51 1.00
C ARG A 97 11.37 -17.07 -0.42
N GLN A 98 12.55 -17.20 -1.04
CA GLN A 98 12.67 -17.64 -2.44
C GLN A 98 12.95 -19.13 -2.55
N THR A 99 13.48 -19.72 -1.50
CA THR A 99 13.76 -21.15 -1.34
C THR A 99 13.17 -21.61 0.00
N PRO A 100 11.81 -21.62 0.11
CA PRO A 100 11.16 -22.04 1.35
C PRO A 100 11.41 -23.53 1.60
N ASP A 101 11.62 -23.90 2.86
CA ASP A 101 11.58 -25.26 3.34
C ASP A 101 10.18 -25.68 3.79
N ASP A 102 10.03 -26.92 4.27
CA ASP A 102 8.72 -27.44 4.67
C ASP A 102 8.13 -26.67 5.87
N ILE A 103 8.96 -26.17 6.77
CA ILE A 103 8.54 -25.36 7.93
C ILE A 103 8.04 -24.00 7.45
N ASP A 104 8.78 -23.35 6.55
CA ASP A 104 8.40 -22.08 5.93
C ASP A 104 7.05 -22.16 5.22
N MET A 105 6.82 -23.28 4.50
CA MET A 105 5.56 -23.50 3.78
C MET A 105 4.40 -23.75 4.75
N LEU A 106 4.64 -24.45 5.86
CA LEU A 106 3.62 -24.68 6.88
C LEU A 106 3.24 -23.36 7.58
N GLU A 107 4.22 -22.59 8.04
CA GLU A 107 3.98 -21.27 8.65
C GLU A 107 3.22 -20.33 7.71
N SER A 108 3.62 -20.29 6.43
CA SER A 108 2.92 -19.48 5.42
C SER A 108 1.47 -19.94 5.24
N ARG A 109 1.21 -21.25 5.24
CA ARG A 109 -0.13 -21.81 5.12
C ARG A 109 -1.05 -21.42 6.27
N GLU A 110 -0.52 -21.31 7.47
CA GLU A 110 -1.28 -20.93 8.67
C GLU A 110 -1.50 -19.41 8.75
N MET A 111 -0.52 -18.62 8.32
CA MET A 111 -0.48 -17.19 8.60
C MET A 111 -0.83 -16.30 7.40
N VAL A 112 -0.62 -16.77 6.16
CA VAL A 112 -0.77 -15.92 4.96
C VAL A 112 -2.05 -16.25 4.22
N GLN A 113 -2.90 -15.24 4.04
CA GLN A 113 -4.13 -15.30 3.26
C GLN A 113 -4.01 -14.37 2.03
N PHE A 114 -4.80 -14.61 1.00
CA PHE A 114 -4.90 -13.72 -0.16
C PHE A 114 -6.24 -12.99 -0.13
N HIS A 115 -6.19 -11.68 0.04
CA HIS A 115 -7.36 -10.81 0.05
C HIS A 115 -7.52 -10.14 -1.32
N CYS A 116 -8.45 -10.64 -2.12
CA CYS A 116 -8.73 -10.16 -3.46
C CYS A 116 -9.66 -8.93 -3.43
N TYR A 117 -9.24 -7.83 -4.01
CA TYR A 117 -10.01 -6.59 -4.05
C TYR A 117 -10.34 -6.11 -5.48
N ASP A 118 -9.73 -6.69 -6.50
CA ASP A 118 -10.00 -6.37 -7.91
C ASP A 118 -9.54 -7.51 -8.82
N ILE A 119 -9.87 -7.42 -10.11
CA ILE A 119 -9.38 -8.31 -11.15
C ILE A 119 -8.98 -7.53 -12.40
N ILE A 120 -8.08 -8.11 -13.19
CA ILE A 120 -7.87 -7.70 -14.59
C ILE A 120 -8.60 -8.72 -15.44
N HIS A 121 -9.60 -8.26 -16.17
CA HIS A 121 -10.40 -9.12 -17.04
C HIS A 121 -10.37 -8.59 -18.49
N PRO A 122 -10.43 -9.47 -19.51
CA PRO A 122 -10.32 -9.05 -20.91
C PRO A 122 -11.42 -8.12 -21.42
N ASP A 123 -12.61 -8.17 -20.83
CA ASP A 123 -13.76 -7.34 -21.20
C ASP A 123 -13.62 -5.88 -20.77
N ASN A 124 -12.59 -5.59 -19.94
CA ASN A 124 -12.34 -4.25 -19.45
C ASN A 124 -13.56 -3.58 -18.76
N SER A 125 -14.33 -4.38 -18.01
CA SER A 125 -15.55 -3.94 -17.34
C SER A 125 -15.30 -2.89 -16.26
N PRO A 126 -16.32 -2.07 -15.89
CA PRO A 126 -16.21 -1.11 -14.79
C PRO A 126 -16.03 -1.81 -13.44
N PHE A 127 -15.58 -1.06 -12.43
CA PHE A 127 -15.21 -1.63 -11.13
C PHE A 127 -16.38 -2.37 -10.44
N GLU A 128 -17.59 -1.87 -10.54
CA GLU A 128 -18.77 -2.51 -9.93
C GLU A 128 -18.96 -3.96 -10.42
N ASP A 129 -18.81 -4.19 -11.73
CA ASP A 129 -18.95 -5.53 -12.31
C ASP A 129 -17.78 -6.43 -11.92
N ARG A 130 -16.56 -5.89 -11.93
CA ARG A 130 -15.37 -6.63 -11.46
C ARG A 130 -15.48 -7.00 -9.99
N ASN A 131 -15.95 -6.08 -9.14
CA ASN A 131 -16.16 -6.33 -7.71
C ASN A 131 -17.24 -7.38 -7.46
N ARG A 132 -18.34 -7.34 -8.25
CA ARG A 132 -19.36 -8.39 -8.22
C ARG A 132 -18.77 -9.75 -8.58
N PHE A 133 -17.96 -9.81 -9.62
CA PHE A 133 -17.27 -11.04 -10.01
C PHE A 133 -16.33 -11.55 -8.89
N VAL A 134 -15.55 -10.67 -8.27
CA VAL A 134 -14.71 -11.03 -7.12
C VAL A 134 -15.56 -11.64 -6.01
N LYS A 135 -16.62 -10.96 -5.61
CA LYS A 135 -17.50 -11.39 -4.51
C LYS A 135 -18.18 -12.75 -4.74
N TYR A 136 -18.67 -13.01 -5.94
CA TYR A 136 -19.47 -14.21 -6.21
C TYR A 136 -18.64 -15.39 -6.78
N CYS A 137 -17.56 -15.12 -7.48
CA CYS A 137 -16.79 -16.15 -8.17
C CYS A 137 -15.47 -16.48 -7.53
N VAL A 138 -14.83 -15.49 -6.86
CA VAL A 138 -13.49 -15.66 -6.29
C VAL A 138 -13.55 -16.10 -4.84
N GLU A 139 -14.43 -15.55 -4.03
CA GLU A 139 -14.54 -15.84 -2.60
C GLU A 139 -14.75 -17.33 -2.30
N GLN A 140 -15.50 -18.03 -3.13
CA GLN A 140 -15.80 -19.45 -2.96
C GLN A 140 -14.76 -20.37 -3.61
N SER A 141 -13.70 -19.82 -4.20
CA SER A 141 -12.73 -20.59 -4.97
C SER A 141 -11.71 -21.35 -4.12
N SER A 142 -11.44 -20.87 -2.90
CA SER A 142 -10.41 -21.41 -2.03
C SER A 142 -10.62 -20.95 -0.58
N PRO A 143 -10.28 -21.78 0.44
CA PRO A 143 -10.34 -21.38 1.84
C PRO A 143 -9.27 -20.34 2.23
N TYR A 144 -8.27 -20.13 1.39
CA TYR A 144 -7.20 -19.17 1.61
C TYR A 144 -7.42 -17.84 0.89
N VAL A 145 -8.56 -17.71 0.20
CA VAL A 145 -8.90 -16.52 -0.58
C VAL A 145 -10.10 -15.83 0.04
N HIS A 146 -9.93 -14.57 0.38
CA HIS A 146 -10.97 -13.71 0.95
C HIS A 146 -11.23 -12.55 0.00
N THR A 147 -12.45 -12.01 0.04
CA THR A 147 -12.77 -10.78 -0.67
C THR A 147 -12.73 -9.59 0.27
N VAL A 148 -12.36 -8.43 -0.26
CA VAL A 148 -12.30 -7.21 0.53
C VAL A 148 -13.67 -6.54 0.54
N ASN A 149 -14.16 -6.18 1.75
CA ASN A 149 -15.42 -5.47 1.89
C ASN A 149 -15.40 -4.18 1.07
N THR A 150 -16.48 -3.96 0.33
CA THR A 150 -16.60 -2.82 -0.58
C THR A 150 -17.92 -2.11 -0.32
N MET A 151 -17.86 -0.84 0.04
CA MET A 151 -19.00 0.01 0.37
C MET A 151 -19.18 1.09 -0.70
N LEU A 152 -20.42 1.39 -1.07
CA LEU A 152 -20.72 2.55 -1.90
C LEU A 152 -20.54 3.82 -1.06
N CYS A 153 -19.98 4.84 -1.68
CA CYS A 153 -19.69 6.14 -1.05
C CYS A 153 -20.33 7.23 -1.92
N THR A 154 -21.14 8.09 -1.34
CA THR A 154 -21.99 9.05 -2.07
C THR A 154 -21.64 10.51 -1.77
N SER A 155 -20.79 10.77 -0.77
CA SER A 155 -20.37 12.11 -0.38
C SER A 155 -18.99 12.11 0.30
N ASP A 156 -18.43 13.29 0.52
CA ASP A 156 -17.21 13.45 1.33
C ASP A 156 -17.45 13.07 2.80
N GLU A 157 -18.65 13.26 3.31
CA GLU A 157 -19.08 12.87 4.66
C GLU A 157 -19.06 11.36 4.79
N ASP A 158 -19.72 10.64 3.85
CA ASP A 158 -19.68 9.16 3.80
C ASP A 158 -18.24 8.65 3.72
N ALA A 159 -17.39 9.30 2.91
CA ALA A 159 -15.99 8.90 2.76
C ALA A 159 -15.22 9.02 4.08
N LYS A 160 -15.45 10.07 4.85
CA LYS A 160 -14.83 10.26 6.18
C LYS A 160 -15.35 9.25 7.19
N GLU A 161 -16.66 8.97 7.19
CA GLU A 161 -17.27 7.99 8.09
C GLU A 161 -16.75 6.57 7.81
N ILE A 162 -16.78 6.13 6.55
CA ILE A 162 -16.24 4.82 6.16
C ILE A 162 -14.74 4.73 6.49
N HIS A 163 -13.99 5.83 6.28
CA HIS A 163 -12.57 5.86 6.63
C HIS A 163 -12.35 5.72 8.14
N ALA A 164 -13.12 6.42 8.96
CA ALA A 164 -13.06 6.31 10.42
C ALA A 164 -13.36 4.88 10.88
N ILE A 165 -14.42 4.25 10.34
CA ILE A 165 -14.77 2.85 10.63
C ILE A 165 -13.60 1.91 10.26
N ASN A 166 -12.96 2.10 9.10
CA ASN A 166 -11.82 1.27 8.72
C ASN A 166 -10.64 1.42 9.69
N LEU A 167 -10.36 2.64 10.17
CA LEU A 167 -9.31 2.87 11.17
C LEU A 167 -9.66 2.22 12.52
N GLU A 168 -10.90 2.34 12.98
CA GLU A 168 -11.38 1.69 14.21
C GLU A 168 -11.30 0.16 14.13
N CYS A 169 -11.53 -0.40 12.94
CA CYS A 169 -11.35 -1.83 12.67
C CYS A 169 -9.86 -2.24 12.59
N GLY A 170 -8.90 -1.32 12.71
CA GLY A 170 -7.47 -1.61 12.70
C GLY A 170 -6.85 -1.72 11.30
N PHE A 171 -7.51 -1.21 10.26
CA PHE A 171 -6.92 -1.11 8.93
C PHE A 171 -6.02 0.12 8.79
N GLU A 172 -5.08 0.10 7.84
CA GLU A 172 -4.13 1.20 7.57
C GLU A 172 -4.82 2.50 7.10
N GLY A 173 -6.08 2.42 6.72
CA GLY A 173 -6.85 3.50 6.14
C GLY A 173 -7.87 2.97 5.13
N SER A 174 -8.10 3.72 4.06
CA SER A 174 -9.06 3.33 3.03
C SER A 174 -8.52 3.49 1.62
N ILE A 175 -9.07 2.70 0.70
CA ILE A 175 -8.89 2.84 -0.73
C ILE A 175 -10.23 3.26 -1.33
N LEU A 176 -10.21 4.35 -2.08
CA LEU A 176 -11.34 4.85 -2.84
C LEU A 176 -11.18 4.48 -4.31
N ARG A 177 -12.26 4.01 -4.94
CA ARG A 177 -12.32 3.59 -6.35
C ARG A 177 -13.50 4.27 -7.05
N THR A 178 -13.26 4.86 -8.21
CA THR A 178 -14.34 5.25 -9.11
C THR A 178 -14.80 4.03 -9.94
N ASN A 179 -16.03 4.07 -10.47
CA ASN A 179 -16.58 3.00 -11.28
C ASN A 179 -15.97 3.00 -12.70
N ASP A 180 -14.66 2.95 -12.79
CA ASP A 180 -13.90 3.00 -14.03
C ASP A 180 -13.29 1.63 -14.38
N VAL A 181 -12.78 1.49 -15.59
CA VAL A 181 -12.06 0.31 -16.06
C VAL A 181 -10.75 0.09 -15.27
N TYR A 182 -10.18 -1.11 -15.38
CA TYR A 182 -8.90 -1.40 -14.72
C TYR A 182 -7.73 -0.78 -15.49
N HIS A 183 -7.02 0.17 -14.89
CA HIS A 183 -5.83 0.80 -15.46
C HIS A 183 -4.54 0.17 -14.96
N GLN A 184 -3.73 -0.39 -15.85
CA GLN A 184 -2.43 -0.99 -15.48
C GLN A 184 -1.34 0.08 -15.26
N LYS A 185 -1.67 1.15 -14.56
CA LYS A 185 -0.80 2.30 -14.26
C LYS A 185 -1.28 3.02 -12.99
N ARG A 186 -0.56 4.07 -12.59
CA ARG A 186 -1.07 5.01 -11.58
C ARG A 186 -2.21 5.82 -12.16
N THR A 187 -3.31 5.94 -11.42
CA THR A 187 -4.54 6.61 -11.87
C THR A 187 -5.32 7.22 -10.71
N HIS A 188 -6.09 8.27 -10.99
CA HIS A 188 -7.02 8.86 -10.03
C HIS A 188 -8.31 8.04 -9.85
N SER A 189 -8.54 7.02 -10.69
CA SER A 189 -9.61 6.05 -10.48
C SER A 189 -9.35 5.13 -9.28
N LEU A 190 -8.14 5.18 -8.71
CA LEU A 190 -7.76 4.53 -7.47
C LEU A 190 -7.05 5.56 -6.58
N ARG A 191 -7.56 5.79 -5.37
CA ARG A 191 -6.98 6.76 -4.43
C ARG A 191 -6.83 6.15 -3.05
N LYS A 192 -5.76 6.54 -2.35
CA LYS A 192 -5.50 6.12 -0.98
C LYS A 192 -5.87 7.24 -0.02
N PHE A 193 -6.62 6.88 1.01
CA PHE A 193 -6.98 7.71 2.14
C PHE A 193 -6.19 7.19 3.35
N LYS A 194 -5.23 7.97 3.81
CA LYS A 194 -4.39 7.68 4.97
C LYS A 194 -4.29 8.92 5.83
N ASP A 195 -4.38 8.73 7.13
CA ASP A 195 -4.06 9.76 8.08
C ASP A 195 -2.56 9.72 8.42
N PHE A 196 -1.95 10.89 8.42
CA PHE A 196 -0.60 11.08 8.93
C PHE A 196 -0.69 11.81 10.25
N LYS A 197 0.10 11.36 11.21
CA LYS A 197 0.28 12.03 12.51
C LYS A 197 1.41 13.03 12.36
N ASP A 198 1.31 14.14 13.09
CA ASP A 198 2.40 15.09 13.24
C ASP A 198 3.16 14.77 14.54
N ALA A 199 4.47 14.93 14.50
CA ALA A 199 5.33 14.91 15.67
C ALA A 199 6.50 15.88 15.47
N GLU A 200 7.33 16.03 16.50
CA GLU A 200 8.44 16.95 16.52
C GLU A 200 9.75 16.21 16.81
N ALA A 201 10.83 16.69 16.20
CA ALA A 201 12.16 16.16 16.44
C ALA A 201 13.22 17.24 16.21
N LEU A 202 14.32 17.13 16.92
CA LEU A 202 15.49 17.98 16.76
C LEU A 202 16.27 17.55 15.49
N ILE A 203 16.51 18.47 14.57
CA ILE A 203 17.39 18.20 13.43
C ILE A 203 18.84 18.16 13.93
N VAL A 204 19.49 17.03 13.78
CA VAL A 204 20.88 16.83 14.23
C VAL A 204 21.88 16.85 13.07
N ASP A 205 21.45 16.55 11.83
CA ASP A 205 22.27 16.55 10.63
C ASP A 205 21.40 16.59 9.37
N TRP A 206 22.03 16.64 8.22
CA TRP A 206 21.37 16.55 6.91
C TRP A 206 22.17 15.70 5.93
N VAL A 207 21.48 15.15 4.94
CA VAL A 207 22.08 14.36 3.85
C VAL A 207 21.66 14.96 2.52
N GLU A 208 22.64 15.17 1.63
CA GLU A 208 22.39 15.68 0.29
C GLU A 208 21.59 14.67 -0.55
N GLY A 209 20.73 15.18 -1.42
CA GLY A 209 20.02 14.38 -2.41
C GLY A 209 20.95 13.73 -3.42
N VAL A 210 20.59 12.53 -3.90
CA VAL A 210 21.40 11.78 -4.87
C VAL A 210 20.83 11.86 -6.29
N GLY A 211 21.71 11.66 -7.28
CA GLY A 211 21.32 11.66 -8.69
C GLY A 211 20.70 12.99 -9.12
N LYS A 212 19.45 12.96 -9.61
CA LYS A 212 18.74 14.17 -10.06
C LYS A 212 18.43 15.17 -8.94
N ARG A 213 18.61 14.80 -7.67
CA ARG A 213 18.39 15.66 -6.49
C ARG A 213 19.70 16.21 -5.89
N LYS A 214 20.82 16.04 -6.55
CA LYS A 214 22.08 16.64 -6.12
C LYS A 214 21.97 18.17 -6.05
N GLY A 215 22.56 18.80 -5.03
CA GLY A 215 22.41 20.22 -4.74
C GLY A 215 21.11 20.57 -3.98
N THR A 216 20.47 19.59 -3.34
CA THR A 216 19.30 19.80 -2.47
C THR A 216 19.44 18.99 -1.19
N ILE A 217 18.69 19.33 -0.15
CA ILE A 217 18.55 18.44 1.00
C ILE A 217 17.71 17.21 0.58
N GLY A 218 18.29 16.04 0.66
CA GLY A 218 17.60 14.77 0.43
C GLY A 218 16.78 14.33 1.64
N LYS A 219 17.37 14.45 2.84
CA LYS A 219 16.70 14.20 4.12
C LYS A 219 17.43 14.95 5.26
N PHE A 220 16.70 15.28 6.31
CA PHE A 220 17.25 15.61 7.60
C PHE A 220 17.41 14.34 8.44
N MET A 221 18.49 14.28 9.22
CA MET A 221 18.63 13.34 10.32
C MET A 221 18.08 14.03 11.57
N ALA A 222 17.20 13.35 12.29
CA ALA A 222 16.53 13.93 13.44
C ALA A 222 16.57 13.00 14.64
N GLN A 223 16.47 13.58 15.83
CA GLN A 223 16.36 12.88 17.10
C GLN A 223 15.05 13.27 17.77
N ASP A 224 14.24 12.27 18.13
CA ASP A 224 13.00 12.49 18.88
C ASP A 224 13.27 12.67 20.40
N GLU A 225 12.19 12.88 21.17
CA GLU A 225 12.25 13.04 22.62
C GLU A 225 12.76 11.80 23.38
N ASP A 226 12.60 10.63 22.79
CA ASP A 226 13.10 9.34 23.33
C ASP A 226 14.58 9.10 22.98
N GLY A 227 15.21 9.98 22.20
CA GLY A 227 16.58 9.85 21.75
C GLY A 227 16.78 9.00 20.49
N ASN A 228 15.70 8.54 19.84
CA ASN A 228 15.78 7.75 18.61
C ASN A 228 16.22 8.61 17.43
N LEU A 229 17.22 8.12 16.69
CA LEU A 229 17.71 8.75 15.47
C LEU A 229 16.99 8.18 14.24
N PHE A 230 16.48 9.05 13.39
CA PHE A 230 15.81 8.67 12.14
C PHE A 230 15.99 9.71 11.05
N GLY A 231 15.70 9.33 9.80
CA GLY A 231 15.79 10.24 8.66
C GLY A 231 14.43 10.75 8.25
N MET A 232 14.27 12.06 8.06
CA MET A 232 13.09 12.72 7.52
C MET A 232 13.37 13.20 6.10
N PRO A 233 12.97 12.46 5.03
CA PRO A 233 13.06 12.93 3.65
C PRO A 233 12.36 14.27 3.46
N VAL A 234 12.96 15.14 2.62
CA VAL A 234 12.38 16.43 2.26
C VAL A 234 11.73 16.31 0.89
N MET A 235 10.42 16.57 0.82
CA MET A 235 9.62 16.39 -0.38
C MET A 235 9.02 17.72 -0.83
N ASP A 236 9.69 18.38 -1.78
CA ASP A 236 9.20 19.62 -2.39
C ASP A 236 9.69 19.72 -3.86
N LYS A 237 9.27 20.78 -4.54
CA LYS A 237 9.72 21.06 -5.92
C LYS A 237 11.23 21.22 -5.96
N PHE A 238 11.88 20.57 -6.92
CA PHE A 238 13.34 20.57 -7.02
C PHE A 238 13.94 21.99 -7.00
N LYS A 239 13.37 22.91 -7.78
CA LYS A 239 13.85 24.30 -7.83
C LYS A 239 13.79 24.98 -6.46
N TYR A 240 12.70 24.80 -5.71
CA TYR A 240 12.57 25.37 -4.36
C TYR A 240 13.64 24.81 -3.42
N LEU A 241 13.86 23.51 -3.44
CA LEU A 241 14.89 22.87 -2.61
C LEU A 241 16.30 23.33 -3.00
N GLN A 242 16.57 23.55 -4.27
CA GLN A 242 17.83 24.03 -4.77
C GLN A 242 18.09 25.49 -4.37
N ASP A 243 17.10 26.36 -4.56
CA ASP A 243 17.17 27.78 -4.21
C ASP A 243 17.36 27.99 -2.69
N ASN A 244 16.81 27.09 -1.87
CA ASN A 244 16.89 27.13 -0.41
C ASN A 244 17.97 26.22 0.20
N PHE A 245 18.82 25.60 -0.59
CA PHE A 245 19.75 24.59 -0.09
C PHE A 245 20.65 25.08 1.07
N LYS A 246 21.25 26.26 0.91
CA LYS A 246 22.09 26.86 1.98
C LYS A 246 21.30 27.24 3.22
N VAL A 247 20.07 27.74 3.06
CA VAL A 247 19.18 28.11 4.18
C VAL A 247 18.81 26.86 4.97
N MET A 248 18.44 25.79 4.26
CA MET A 248 18.01 24.52 4.86
C MET A 248 19.17 23.79 5.57
N GLN A 249 20.41 23.97 5.14
CA GLN A 249 21.58 23.46 5.89
C GLN A 249 21.67 24.09 7.29
N GLY A 250 21.24 25.32 7.45
CA GLY A 250 21.18 26.03 8.74
C GLY A 250 20.04 25.57 9.66
N TYR A 251 19.28 24.55 9.29
CA TYR A 251 18.22 23.99 10.14
C TYR A 251 18.74 22.99 11.18
N VAL A 252 20.00 22.57 11.09
CA VAL A 252 20.65 21.78 12.14
C VAL A 252 20.60 22.51 13.48
N GLY A 253 20.17 21.81 14.53
CA GLY A 253 19.94 22.38 15.87
C GLY A 253 18.55 22.99 16.07
N LYS A 254 17.68 22.98 15.05
CA LYS A 254 16.30 23.47 15.16
C LYS A 254 15.30 22.33 15.34
N MET A 255 14.19 22.60 16.03
CA MET A 255 13.05 21.71 16.09
C MET A 255 12.30 21.74 14.77
N ALA A 256 11.92 20.57 14.28
CA ALA A 256 11.11 20.40 13.08
C ALA A 256 9.83 19.64 13.39
N THR A 257 8.74 20.05 12.77
CA THR A 257 7.54 19.21 12.66
C THR A 257 7.71 18.29 11.48
N PHE A 258 7.40 17.02 11.67
CA PHE A 258 7.36 16.02 10.62
C PHE A 258 6.06 15.24 10.67
N THR A 259 5.66 14.70 9.51
CA THR A 259 4.52 13.79 9.43
C THR A 259 5.02 12.35 9.43
N TYR A 260 4.28 11.44 10.03
CA TYR A 260 4.56 10.00 9.97
C TYR A 260 3.25 9.22 9.99
N PHE A 261 3.31 7.96 9.56
CA PHE A 261 2.14 7.11 9.54
C PHE A 261 1.90 6.45 10.91
N GLU A 262 2.88 5.68 11.38
CA GLU A 262 2.83 4.97 12.67
C GLU A 262 4.25 4.69 13.18
N ARG A 263 4.37 4.20 14.41
CA ARG A 263 5.63 3.64 14.92
C ARG A 263 5.68 2.14 14.68
N THR A 264 6.86 1.61 14.34
CA THR A 264 7.13 0.17 14.23
C THR A 264 7.30 -0.44 15.63
N LYS A 265 7.34 -1.79 15.74
CA LYS A 265 7.68 -2.50 16.98
C LYS A 265 9.04 -2.09 17.56
N ALA A 266 9.99 -1.70 16.71
CA ALA A 266 11.30 -1.18 17.09
C ALA A 266 11.27 0.32 17.45
N ASN A 267 10.09 0.90 17.70
CA ASN A 267 9.87 2.31 18.02
C ASN A 267 10.40 3.29 16.96
N SER A 268 10.58 2.85 15.72
CA SER A 268 10.97 3.69 14.58
C SER A 268 9.75 4.26 13.86
N TYR A 269 9.90 5.37 13.15
CA TYR A 269 8.81 6.00 12.40
C TYR A 269 8.63 5.38 11.01
N ARG A 270 7.40 5.02 10.63
CA ARG A 270 7.07 4.62 9.25
C ARG A 270 6.74 5.85 8.41
N HIS A 271 7.42 5.98 7.28
CA HIS A 271 7.25 7.08 6.31
C HIS A 271 7.37 8.48 6.93
N PRO A 272 8.38 8.77 7.75
CA PRO A 272 8.57 10.11 8.27
C PRO A 272 8.89 11.08 7.12
N LEU A 273 8.26 12.25 7.10
CA LEU A 273 8.49 13.30 6.11
C LEU A 273 8.63 14.65 6.81
N PHE A 274 9.69 15.38 6.50
CA PHE A 274 9.85 16.75 6.97
C PHE A 274 8.68 17.63 6.49
N LYS A 275 8.10 18.41 7.39
CA LYS A 275 6.98 19.32 7.10
C LYS A 275 7.43 20.78 7.17
N CYS A 276 7.93 21.23 8.29
CA CYS A 276 8.41 22.59 8.49
C CYS A 276 9.34 22.68 9.71
N ILE A 277 10.07 23.78 9.79
CA ILE A 277 10.73 24.18 11.04
C ILE A 277 9.67 24.72 11.99
N ARG A 278 9.80 24.39 13.24
CA ARG A 278 8.98 24.93 14.31
C ARG A 278 9.68 26.18 14.84
N ASP A 279 9.19 27.33 14.44
CA ASP A 279 9.59 28.61 15.03
C ASP A 279 8.67 28.88 16.23
N TYR A 280 9.19 28.63 17.44
CA TYR A 280 8.63 29.23 18.64
C TYR A 280 9.37 30.52 18.90
N GLU A 281 8.62 31.59 19.05
CA GLU A 281 9.08 32.82 19.70
C GLU A 281 9.34 32.57 21.20
#